data_89048e11cad6baa8590d84e1ff45d8ec
#
_entry.id   89048e11cad6baa8590d84e1ff45d8ec
#
_cell.length_a   1.000
_cell.length_b   1.000
_cell.length_c   1.000
_cell.angle_alpha   90.00
_cell.angle_beta   90.00
_cell.angle_gamma   90.00
#
_symmetry.space_group_name_H-M   'P 1'
#
loop_
_entity.id
_entity.type
_entity.pdbx_description
1 polymer ?
#
loop_
_entity_poly.entity_id
_entity_poly.type
_entity_poly.pdbx_seq_one_letter_code
_entity_poly.pdbx_strand_id
1 'polypeptide(L)'
;MKKNLKKNRLLENYYKLPKGQRIQLKKYLCILAVAFLLFLLFLNLLHSCGREGTDTPEMSETSPQHIPVVQKLKNVWITDAEADRITIFCDGEKETFFLEAETEGSDSVPAPEQMREQLADVELTDELVSAVVLKTDKFTGRVLSANENGIEIEGRGRIPLAEDYKGYRLYRELTMCTFADLTFGYANADFIQENGEICGILLAREANMEDIRVLIKPSDYVDILHTEVILTANSDFLLQYGSGENIQEELFPKGDKITIDMDSDYFVGESISIVPAVLTGRIQLLSVNRSQGIPSYRGHIELLRTAEGIAVVNELPLEEYLFSVVPSEMPASYPLEALKAQAICARTYAYGHMLRAGYPRYGAHVDDSTSYQVYNNITEADSTTTAVK
;
A
#
# COMPACT_ATOMS: atom_id res chain seq x y z
N MET A 1 -16.07 -6.60 -54.21
CA MET A 1 -14.76 -7.06 -53.69
C MET A 1 -13.86 -5.97 -53.07
N LYS A 2 -13.92 -4.69 -53.48
CA LYS A 2 -13.04 -3.62 -52.91
C LYS A 2 -13.37 -3.10 -51.50
N LYS A 3 -14.59 -3.32 -50.96
CA LYS A 3 -15.00 -2.86 -49.62
C LYS A 3 -14.47 -3.73 -48.48
N ASN A 4 -14.23 -5.01 -48.71
CA ASN A 4 -13.69 -5.93 -47.66
C ASN A 4 -12.20 -5.80 -47.43
N LEU A 5 -11.43 -5.35 -48.43
CA LEU A 5 -10.00 -5.14 -48.31
C LEU A 5 -9.62 -3.92 -47.44
N LYS A 6 -10.48 -2.84 -47.44
CA LYS A 6 -10.24 -1.66 -46.58
C LYS A 6 -10.55 -1.94 -45.09
N LYS A 7 -11.53 -2.81 -44.83
CA LYS A 7 -11.92 -3.16 -43.43
C LYS A 7 -10.83 -3.96 -42.70
N ASN A 8 -10.16 -4.86 -43.41
CA ASN A 8 -9.05 -5.65 -42.86
C ASN A 8 -7.80 -4.80 -42.55
N ARG A 9 -7.49 -3.80 -43.37
CA ARG A 9 -6.33 -2.93 -43.19
C ARG A 9 -6.46 -2.00 -41.97
N LEU A 10 -7.67 -1.54 -41.67
CA LEU A 10 -7.95 -0.71 -40.47
C LEU A 10 -7.87 -1.53 -39.18
N LEU A 11 -8.34 -2.77 -39.20
CA LEU A 11 -8.22 -3.70 -38.07
C LEU A 11 -6.77 -4.09 -37.81
N GLU A 12 -5.98 -4.38 -38.84
CA GLU A 12 -4.55 -4.66 -38.71
C GLU A 12 -3.78 -3.48 -38.11
N ASN A 13 -4.07 -2.26 -38.54
CA ASN A 13 -3.42 -1.06 -38.00
C ASN A 13 -3.83 -0.81 -36.55
N TYR A 14 -5.08 -1.09 -36.15
CA TYR A 14 -5.53 -1.02 -34.78
C TYR A 14 -4.76 -1.99 -33.86
N TYR A 15 -4.55 -3.23 -34.29
CA TYR A 15 -3.82 -4.22 -33.48
C TYR A 15 -2.30 -3.96 -33.40
N LYS A 16 -1.74 -3.12 -34.25
CA LYS A 16 -0.32 -2.69 -34.20
C LYS A 16 -0.08 -1.55 -33.20
N LEU A 17 -1.11 -0.88 -32.71
CA LEU A 17 -0.95 0.20 -31.73
C LEU A 17 -0.61 -0.33 -30.33
N PRO A 18 0.19 0.37 -29.53
CA PRO A 18 0.45 0.06 -28.12
C PRO A 18 -0.86 -0.02 -27.32
N LYS A 19 -0.88 -0.89 -26.27
CA LYS A 19 -2.09 -1.18 -25.50
C LYS A 19 -2.77 0.07 -24.93
N GLY A 20 -1.97 1.07 -24.47
CA GLY A 20 -2.48 2.36 -23.98
C GLY A 20 -3.19 3.20 -25.06
N GLN A 21 -2.66 3.23 -26.27
CA GLN A 21 -3.28 3.98 -27.38
C GLN A 21 -4.58 3.32 -27.89
N ARG A 22 -4.70 1.99 -27.79
CA ARG A 22 -5.95 1.28 -28.13
C ARG A 22 -7.08 1.61 -27.14
N ILE A 23 -6.75 1.76 -25.85
CA ILE A 23 -7.72 2.15 -24.82
C ILE A 23 -8.21 3.58 -25.05
N GLN A 24 -7.30 4.50 -25.32
CA GLN A 24 -7.64 5.89 -25.66
C GLN A 24 -8.54 5.96 -26.91
N LEU A 25 -8.16 5.24 -27.98
CA LEU A 25 -8.94 5.22 -29.21
C LEU A 25 -10.35 4.64 -29.01
N LYS A 26 -10.52 3.62 -28.15
CA LYS A 26 -11.83 3.11 -27.75
C LYS A 26 -12.66 4.15 -27.02
N LYS A 27 -12.06 4.89 -26.06
CA LYS A 27 -12.76 5.98 -25.36
C LYS A 27 -13.25 7.06 -26.33
N TYR A 28 -12.40 7.52 -27.26
CA TYR A 28 -12.81 8.50 -28.29
C TYR A 28 -13.92 7.98 -29.19
N LEU A 29 -13.89 6.72 -29.61
CA LEU A 29 -14.96 6.11 -30.43
C LEU A 29 -16.30 6.01 -29.67
N CYS A 30 -16.25 5.71 -28.36
CA CYS A 30 -17.45 5.72 -27.52
C CYS A 30 -18.03 7.13 -27.37
N ILE A 31 -17.20 8.16 -27.14
CA ILE A 31 -17.65 9.56 -27.05
C ILE A 31 -18.27 10.01 -28.35
N LEU A 32 -17.64 9.71 -29.50
CA LEU A 32 -18.19 10.02 -30.82
C LEU A 32 -19.52 9.31 -31.09
N ALA A 33 -19.69 8.06 -30.64
CA ALA A 33 -20.93 7.32 -30.78
C ALA A 33 -22.06 7.93 -29.94
N VAL A 34 -21.76 8.35 -28.70
CA VAL A 34 -22.71 9.04 -27.82
C VAL A 34 -23.11 10.41 -28.41
N ALA A 35 -22.13 11.19 -28.87
CA ALA A 35 -22.37 12.49 -29.50
C ALA A 35 -23.24 12.37 -30.77
N PHE A 36 -23.03 11.31 -31.58
CA PHE A 36 -23.84 11.04 -32.76
C PHE A 36 -25.28 10.62 -32.39
N LEU A 37 -25.44 9.84 -31.31
CA LEU A 37 -26.79 9.47 -30.82
C LEU A 37 -27.54 10.70 -30.28
N LEU A 38 -26.86 11.59 -29.55
CA LEU A 38 -27.43 12.86 -29.07
C LEU A 38 -27.80 13.78 -30.25
N PHE A 39 -27.00 13.81 -31.31
CA PHE A 39 -27.31 14.56 -32.55
C PHE A 39 -28.52 14.01 -33.28
N LEU A 40 -28.68 12.69 -33.34
CA LEU A 40 -29.90 12.06 -33.93
C LEU A 40 -31.14 12.33 -33.07
N LEU A 41 -31.03 12.35 -31.75
CA LEU A 41 -32.11 12.74 -30.84
C LEU A 41 -32.49 14.21 -31.03
N PHE A 42 -31.51 15.10 -31.19
CA PHE A 42 -31.74 16.53 -31.49
C PHE A 42 -32.43 16.73 -32.84
N LEU A 43 -32.05 15.98 -33.88
CA LEU A 43 -32.71 16.00 -35.17
C LEU A 43 -34.18 15.50 -35.10
N ASN A 44 -34.45 14.49 -34.27
CA ASN A 44 -35.84 14.04 -34.06
C ASN A 44 -36.70 15.07 -33.32
N LEU A 45 -36.10 15.79 -32.33
CA LEU A 45 -36.76 16.90 -31.65
C LEU A 45 -37.09 18.06 -32.60
N LEU A 46 -36.20 18.38 -33.55
CA LEU A 46 -36.45 19.39 -34.58
C LEU A 46 -37.52 19.00 -35.61
N HIS A 47 -37.70 17.67 -35.84
CA HIS A 47 -38.74 17.16 -36.75
C HIS A 47 -40.13 17.11 -36.11
N SER A 48 -40.21 17.17 -34.76
CA SER A 48 -41.46 17.17 -34.00
C SER A 48 -42.10 18.56 -33.85
N CYS A 49 -41.41 19.63 -34.28
CA CYS A 49 -41.86 21.04 -34.12
C CYS A 49 -42.50 21.64 -35.35
N GLY A 50 -43.33 20.87 -36.09
CA GLY A 50 -43.99 21.36 -37.27
C GLY A 50 -45.41 20.81 -37.43
N ARG A 51 -46.37 21.24 -36.58
CA ARG A 51 -47.79 21.27 -36.88
C ARG A 51 -48.51 22.26 -35.97
N GLU A 52 -48.97 23.36 -36.56
CA GLU A 52 -49.90 24.31 -35.96
C GLU A 52 -51.27 23.66 -35.73
N GLY A 53 -51.84 23.92 -34.56
CA GLY A 53 -53.23 23.63 -34.21
C GLY A 53 -53.61 24.53 -33.04
N THR A 54 -54.34 25.61 -33.36
CA THR A 54 -54.97 26.54 -32.43
C THR A 54 -55.95 25.83 -31.52
N ASP A 55 -55.74 25.93 -30.19
CA ASP A 55 -56.81 26.11 -29.20
C ASP A 55 -56.14 26.40 -27.84
N THR A 56 -56.41 27.56 -27.28
CA THR A 56 -56.04 27.97 -25.93
C THR A 56 -56.97 27.39 -24.90
N PRO A 57 -56.49 26.69 -23.87
CA PRO A 57 -56.93 26.89 -22.52
C PRO A 57 -55.80 27.44 -21.62
N GLU A 58 -56.12 28.38 -20.78
CA GLU A 58 -55.27 28.84 -19.66
C GLU A 58 -54.80 27.63 -18.85
N MET A 59 -53.51 27.34 -18.97
CA MET A 59 -52.84 26.44 -18.01
C MET A 59 -51.98 27.30 -17.07
N SER A 60 -52.30 27.19 -15.79
CA SER A 60 -51.45 27.62 -14.71
C SER A 60 -50.01 27.17 -14.95
N GLU A 61 -49.05 28.11 -15.00
CA GLU A 61 -47.63 27.83 -14.99
C GLU A 61 -47.30 27.17 -13.66
N THR A 62 -47.29 25.85 -13.59
CA THR A 62 -46.50 25.10 -12.64
C THR A 62 -45.08 25.12 -13.17
N SER A 63 -44.24 25.93 -12.57
CA SER A 63 -42.77 25.85 -12.74
C SER A 63 -42.34 24.39 -12.61
N PRO A 64 -41.49 23.86 -13.51
CA PRO A 64 -40.94 22.52 -13.32
C PRO A 64 -40.30 22.46 -11.96
N GLN A 65 -40.77 21.55 -11.09
CA GLN A 65 -40.14 21.31 -9.80
C GLN A 65 -38.69 20.90 -10.08
N HIS A 66 -37.74 21.74 -9.67
CA HIS A 66 -36.33 21.41 -9.68
C HIS A 66 -36.14 20.24 -8.72
N ILE A 67 -35.66 19.10 -9.26
CA ILE A 67 -35.26 17.94 -8.46
C ILE A 67 -33.76 18.13 -8.14
N PRO A 68 -33.39 18.38 -6.88
CA PRO A 68 -31.98 18.61 -6.55
C PRO A 68 -31.14 17.37 -6.87
N VAL A 69 -29.99 17.60 -7.45
CA VAL A 69 -29.00 16.54 -7.74
C VAL A 69 -28.10 16.39 -6.52
N VAL A 70 -28.21 15.24 -5.85
CA VAL A 70 -27.36 14.93 -4.68
C VAL A 70 -26.19 14.05 -5.12
N GLN A 71 -24.97 14.49 -4.84
CA GLN A 71 -23.72 13.76 -5.05
C GLN A 71 -23.00 13.56 -3.70
N LYS A 72 -22.44 12.36 -3.48
CA LYS A 72 -21.64 12.04 -2.29
C LYS A 72 -20.20 11.76 -2.70
N LEU A 73 -19.29 12.55 -2.20
CA LEU A 73 -17.85 12.40 -2.34
C LEU A 73 -17.31 11.76 -1.07
N LYS A 74 -16.85 10.53 -1.16
CA LYS A 74 -16.38 9.77 -0.01
C LYS A 74 -14.86 9.83 0.16
N ASN A 75 -14.44 9.85 1.41
CA ASN A 75 -13.04 9.76 1.81
C ASN A 75 -12.16 10.81 1.10
N VAL A 76 -12.66 12.04 0.95
CA VAL A 76 -11.91 13.14 0.31
C VAL A 76 -11.05 13.87 1.34
N TRP A 77 -9.88 14.37 0.91
CA TRP A 77 -8.99 15.17 1.74
C TRP A 77 -9.30 16.65 1.62
N ILE A 78 -9.77 17.27 2.71
CA ILE A 78 -10.02 18.71 2.76
C ILE A 78 -8.68 19.41 2.95
N THR A 79 -8.23 20.16 1.93
CA THR A 79 -6.96 20.89 1.96
C THR A 79 -7.09 22.26 2.60
N ASP A 80 -8.25 22.89 2.44
CA ASP A 80 -8.57 24.19 3.02
C ASP A 80 -10.08 24.36 3.21
N ALA A 81 -10.47 25.20 4.18
CA ALA A 81 -11.86 25.54 4.45
C ALA A 81 -11.97 27.00 4.90
N GLU A 82 -12.92 27.71 4.32
CA GLU A 82 -13.31 29.07 4.68
C GLU A 82 -14.78 29.09 5.10
N ALA A 83 -15.28 30.24 5.52
CA ALA A 83 -16.67 30.34 5.99
C ALA A 83 -17.69 29.98 4.90
N ASP A 84 -17.40 30.27 3.63
CA ASP A 84 -18.30 30.13 2.51
C ASP A 84 -17.92 29.00 1.52
N ARG A 85 -16.78 28.30 1.73
CA ARG A 85 -16.27 27.29 0.80
C ARG A 85 -15.29 26.32 1.42
N ILE A 86 -15.16 25.16 0.79
CA ILE A 86 -14.12 24.18 1.07
C ILE A 86 -13.34 23.85 -0.20
N THR A 87 -12.05 23.55 -0.06
CA THR A 87 -11.21 23.02 -1.13
C THR A 87 -10.82 21.59 -0.78
N ILE A 88 -11.21 20.66 -1.61
CA ILE A 88 -10.89 19.24 -1.46
C ILE A 88 -9.84 18.80 -2.48
N PHE A 89 -9.09 17.76 -2.14
CA PHE A 89 -8.24 17.02 -3.06
C PHE A 89 -8.78 15.61 -3.20
N CYS A 90 -9.16 15.24 -4.40
CA CYS A 90 -9.76 13.96 -4.73
C CYS A 90 -9.35 13.53 -6.14
N ASP A 91 -9.02 12.25 -6.30
CA ASP A 91 -8.67 11.64 -7.58
C ASP A 91 -7.55 12.36 -8.36
N GLY A 92 -6.66 13.05 -7.62
CA GLY A 92 -5.47 13.72 -8.15
C GLY A 92 -5.66 15.21 -8.46
N GLU A 93 -6.84 15.76 -8.25
CA GLU A 93 -7.17 17.15 -8.55
C GLU A 93 -7.69 17.89 -7.30
N LYS A 94 -7.48 19.21 -7.28
CA LYS A 94 -8.06 20.11 -6.27
C LYS A 94 -9.30 20.75 -6.84
N GLU A 95 -10.40 20.64 -6.11
CA GLU A 95 -11.67 21.27 -6.45
C GLU A 95 -12.19 22.12 -5.28
N THR A 96 -12.82 23.24 -5.59
CA THR A 96 -13.40 24.14 -4.58
C THR A 96 -14.92 24.19 -4.74
N PHE A 97 -15.63 23.91 -3.66
CA PHE A 97 -17.08 23.94 -3.58
C PHE A 97 -17.54 25.00 -2.57
N PHE A 98 -18.61 25.71 -2.91
CA PHE A 98 -19.22 26.67 -2.01
C PHE A 98 -20.22 25.98 -1.07
N LEU A 99 -20.34 26.53 0.12
CA LEU A 99 -21.33 26.06 1.07
C LEU A 99 -22.73 26.56 0.67
N GLU A 100 -23.75 25.74 0.91
CA GLU A 100 -25.13 26.17 0.78
C GLU A 100 -25.44 27.23 1.85
N ALA A 101 -26.10 28.34 1.47
CA ALA A 101 -26.30 29.49 2.37
C ALA A 101 -27.08 29.18 3.66
N GLU A 102 -27.87 28.09 3.67
CA GLU A 102 -28.62 27.63 4.85
C GLU A 102 -27.80 26.71 5.77
N THR A 103 -26.62 26.24 5.32
CA THR A 103 -25.74 25.33 6.10
C THR A 103 -24.65 26.09 6.86
N GLU A 104 -24.47 27.38 6.65
CA GLU A 104 -23.52 28.20 7.39
C GLU A 104 -23.87 28.21 8.89
N GLY A 105 -23.06 27.55 9.70
CA GLY A 105 -23.28 27.38 11.14
C GLY A 105 -24.34 26.32 11.52
N SER A 106 -24.73 25.45 10.59
CA SER A 106 -25.57 24.29 10.87
C SER A 106 -24.76 23.12 11.46
N ASP A 107 -25.42 22.21 12.19
CA ASP A 107 -24.80 20.99 12.71
C ASP A 107 -24.32 20.05 11.60
N SER A 108 -24.69 20.27 10.33
CA SER A 108 -24.33 19.44 9.17
C SER A 108 -22.98 19.80 8.54
N VAL A 109 -22.45 21.01 8.82
CA VAL A 109 -21.13 21.44 8.33
C VAL A 109 -20.30 21.93 9.51
N PRO A 110 -19.18 21.25 9.85
CA PRO A 110 -18.28 21.66 10.92
C PRO A 110 -17.65 23.05 10.67
N ALA A 111 -17.12 23.66 11.73
CA ALA A 111 -16.38 24.92 11.60
C ALA A 111 -15.13 24.76 10.70
N PRO A 112 -14.73 25.82 9.94
CA PRO A 112 -13.62 25.74 9.01
C PRO A 112 -12.31 25.19 9.61
N GLU A 113 -12.00 25.56 10.85
CA GLU A 113 -10.80 25.15 11.58
C GLU A 113 -10.79 23.62 11.86
N GLN A 114 -11.96 23.01 11.97
CA GLN A 114 -12.12 21.57 12.20
C GLN A 114 -12.01 20.76 10.91
N MET A 115 -12.32 21.38 9.76
CA MET A 115 -12.32 20.71 8.45
C MET A 115 -10.95 20.68 7.79
N ARG A 116 -10.08 21.67 8.06
CA ARG A 116 -8.76 21.77 7.42
C ARG A 116 -7.90 20.56 7.74
N GLU A 117 -7.25 20.03 6.69
CA GLU A 117 -6.36 18.86 6.80
C GLU A 117 -7.03 17.64 7.44
N GLN A 118 -8.29 17.40 7.07
CA GLN A 118 -9.07 16.26 7.52
C GLN A 118 -9.58 15.42 6.35
N LEU A 119 -9.75 14.12 6.60
CA LEU A 119 -10.50 13.22 5.71
C LEU A 119 -11.99 13.35 6.03
N ALA A 120 -12.81 13.42 5.00
CA ALA A 120 -14.25 13.59 5.17
C ALA A 120 -15.04 12.91 4.04
N ASP A 121 -16.32 12.67 4.33
CA ASP A 121 -17.35 12.50 3.32
C ASP A 121 -18.04 13.85 3.11
N VAL A 122 -18.20 14.27 1.87
CA VAL A 122 -18.83 15.54 1.48
C VAL A 122 -20.07 15.24 0.66
N GLU A 123 -21.20 15.80 1.06
CA GLU A 123 -22.43 15.76 0.29
C GLU A 123 -22.65 17.09 -0.41
N LEU A 124 -22.90 17.01 -1.72
CA LEU A 124 -23.21 18.15 -2.58
C LEU A 124 -24.66 18.07 -3.00
N THR A 125 -25.38 19.21 -2.94
CA THR A 125 -26.70 19.38 -3.50
C THR A 125 -26.62 20.50 -4.53
N ASP A 126 -26.87 20.20 -5.81
CA ASP A 126 -26.73 21.15 -6.92
C ASP A 126 -25.35 21.85 -6.95
N GLU A 127 -24.27 21.05 -6.75
CA GLU A 127 -22.86 21.51 -6.68
C GLU A 127 -22.50 22.35 -5.46
N LEU A 128 -23.42 22.57 -4.50
CA LEU A 128 -23.17 23.25 -3.24
C LEU A 128 -22.98 22.21 -2.11
N VAL A 129 -22.07 22.49 -1.18
CA VAL A 129 -21.86 21.63 0.00
C VAL A 129 -23.06 21.73 0.93
N SER A 130 -23.76 20.63 1.11
CA SER A 130 -24.92 20.51 2.02
C SER A 130 -24.58 19.80 3.34
N ALA A 131 -23.57 18.92 3.35
CA ALA A 131 -23.08 18.28 4.57
C ALA A 131 -21.61 17.87 4.47
N VAL A 132 -20.90 17.84 5.61
CA VAL A 132 -19.52 17.33 5.75
C VAL A 132 -19.45 16.45 6.99
N VAL A 133 -19.02 15.19 6.80
CA VAL A 133 -18.82 14.23 7.90
C VAL A 133 -17.33 13.95 8.03
N LEU A 134 -16.72 14.47 9.08
CA LEU A 134 -15.29 14.26 9.35
C LEU A 134 -15.01 12.83 9.80
N LYS A 135 -13.92 12.24 9.31
CA LYS A 135 -13.42 10.93 9.71
C LYS A 135 -12.33 11.12 10.77
N THR A 136 -12.67 10.89 12.03
CA THR A 136 -11.83 11.26 13.18
C THR A 136 -11.11 10.08 13.86
N ASP A 137 -11.53 8.83 13.59
CA ASP A 137 -10.86 7.65 14.15
C ASP A 137 -9.51 7.40 13.44
N LYS A 138 -8.50 8.14 13.89
CA LYS A 138 -7.17 8.19 13.31
C LYS A 138 -6.16 7.54 14.24
N PHE A 139 -5.29 6.67 13.68
CA PHE A 139 -4.17 6.10 14.39
C PHE A 139 -2.93 6.02 13.53
N THR A 140 -1.77 5.93 14.17
CA THR A 140 -0.47 5.64 13.56
C THR A 140 -0.02 4.25 13.99
N GLY A 141 0.60 3.49 13.10
CA GLY A 141 1.13 2.17 13.43
C GLY A 141 2.25 1.74 12.48
N ARG A 142 3.11 0.83 12.96
CA ARG A 142 4.16 0.24 12.15
C ARG A 142 3.56 -0.78 11.20
N VAL A 143 3.79 -0.59 9.89
CA VAL A 143 3.24 -1.46 8.85
C VAL A 143 4.11 -2.70 8.69
N LEU A 144 3.54 -3.88 8.90
CA LEU A 144 4.23 -5.16 8.73
C LEU A 144 4.06 -5.72 7.32
N SER A 145 2.83 -5.69 6.77
CA SER A 145 2.54 -6.10 5.40
C SER A 145 1.28 -5.42 4.88
N ALA A 146 1.07 -5.40 3.56
CA ALA A 146 -0.14 -4.88 2.95
C ALA A 146 -0.49 -5.62 1.66
N ASN A 147 -1.78 -5.79 1.42
CA ASN A 147 -2.35 -6.32 0.18
C ASN A 147 -3.78 -5.79 -0.01
N GLU A 148 -4.47 -6.25 -1.04
CA GLU A 148 -5.85 -5.88 -1.35
C GLU A 148 -6.86 -6.22 -0.25
N ASN A 149 -6.55 -7.18 0.64
CA ASN A 149 -7.43 -7.61 1.72
C ASN A 149 -7.24 -6.81 3.01
N GLY A 150 -6.18 -5.98 3.11
CA GLY A 150 -5.92 -5.17 4.30
C GLY A 150 -4.46 -4.93 4.58
N ILE A 151 -4.22 -4.22 5.68
CA ILE A 151 -2.90 -3.82 6.17
C ILE A 151 -2.66 -4.46 7.52
N GLU A 152 -1.54 -5.18 7.65
CA GLU A 152 -1.06 -5.73 8.91
C GLU A 152 -0.30 -4.64 9.67
N ILE A 153 -0.79 -4.29 10.83
CA ILE A 153 -0.22 -3.27 11.71
C ILE A 153 0.30 -3.95 12.98
N GLU A 154 1.56 -3.68 13.32
CA GLU A 154 2.19 -4.21 14.52
C GLU A 154 1.32 -3.94 15.76
N GLY A 155 1.06 -4.99 16.53
CA GLY A 155 0.24 -4.94 17.74
C GLY A 155 -1.26 -4.74 17.51
N ARG A 156 -1.74 -4.54 16.27
CA ARG A 156 -3.17 -4.40 15.96
C ARG A 156 -3.71 -5.54 15.12
N GLY A 157 -2.83 -6.29 14.45
CA GLY A 157 -3.20 -7.32 13.49
C GLY A 157 -3.62 -6.73 12.15
N ARG A 158 -4.24 -7.56 11.30
CA ARG A 158 -4.70 -7.16 9.97
C ARG A 158 -6.02 -6.42 10.05
N ILE A 159 -6.04 -5.20 9.52
CA ILE A 159 -7.23 -4.36 9.41
C ILE A 159 -7.62 -4.33 7.92
N PRO A 160 -8.87 -4.71 7.58
CA PRO A 160 -9.35 -4.68 6.20
C PRO A 160 -9.32 -3.28 5.59
N LEU A 161 -9.18 -3.19 4.26
CA LEU A 161 -9.38 -1.96 3.51
C LEU A 161 -10.84 -1.83 3.08
N ALA A 162 -11.44 -0.66 3.30
CA ALA A 162 -12.74 -0.34 2.72
C ALA A 162 -12.67 -0.36 1.19
N GLU A 163 -13.75 -0.76 0.51
CA GLU A 163 -13.78 -0.83 -0.97
C GLU A 163 -13.50 0.54 -1.61
N ASP A 164 -13.94 1.61 -0.96
CA ASP A 164 -13.80 3.01 -1.40
C ASP A 164 -12.69 3.78 -0.65
N TYR A 165 -11.73 3.06 -0.03
CA TYR A 165 -10.62 3.73 0.65
C TYR A 165 -9.85 4.65 -0.30
N LYS A 166 -9.30 5.73 0.25
CA LYS A 166 -8.41 6.64 -0.49
C LYS A 166 -7.11 6.84 0.26
N GLY A 167 -6.02 6.97 -0.50
CA GLY A 167 -4.70 7.23 0.05
C GLY A 167 -4.14 8.56 -0.42
N TYR A 168 -3.49 9.29 0.49
CA TYR A 168 -2.95 10.62 0.27
C TYR A 168 -1.51 10.69 0.77
N ARG A 169 -0.60 11.16 -0.08
CA ARG A 169 0.74 11.57 0.33
C ARG A 169 0.70 13.04 0.69
N LEU A 170 1.02 13.36 1.95
CA LEU A 170 0.91 14.71 2.49
C LEU A 170 2.25 15.45 2.57
N TYR A 171 3.37 14.74 2.42
CA TYR A 171 4.71 15.35 2.43
C TYR A 171 5.23 15.62 1.01
N ARG A 172 6.10 16.66 0.85
CA ARG A 172 6.63 17.16 -0.40
C ARG A 172 5.53 17.70 -1.30
N GLU A 173 4.81 16.85 -2.00
CA GLU A 173 3.71 17.20 -2.90
C GLU A 173 2.49 16.35 -2.55
N LEU A 174 1.33 17.00 -2.48
CA LEU A 174 0.06 16.33 -2.25
C LEU A 174 -0.33 15.52 -3.50
N THR A 175 -0.32 14.21 -3.36
CA THR A 175 -0.67 13.27 -4.45
C THR A 175 -1.48 12.11 -3.89
N MET A 176 -2.17 11.39 -4.78
CA MET A 176 -2.79 10.12 -4.42
C MET A 176 -1.73 9.04 -4.18
N CYS A 177 -2.02 8.14 -3.27
CA CYS A 177 -1.23 6.93 -3.01
C CYS A 177 -2.15 5.73 -2.75
N THR A 178 -1.55 4.55 -2.66
CA THR A 178 -2.25 3.29 -2.37
C THR A 178 -1.50 2.54 -1.27
N PHE A 179 -2.03 1.40 -0.83
CA PHE A 179 -1.32 0.51 0.09
C PHE A 179 0.04 0.04 -0.46
N ALA A 180 0.24 0.03 -1.79
CA ALA A 180 1.52 -0.34 -2.41
C ALA A 180 2.63 0.72 -2.23
N ASP A 181 2.26 1.94 -1.83
CA ASP A 181 3.19 3.03 -1.53
C ASP A 181 3.62 3.06 -0.06
N LEU A 182 3.09 2.17 0.78
CA LEU A 182 3.45 2.06 2.18
C LEU A 182 4.90 1.56 2.35
N THR A 183 5.55 2.06 3.38
CA THR A 183 6.90 1.63 3.76
C THR A 183 6.81 0.61 4.89
N PHE A 184 7.28 -0.61 4.64
CA PHE A 184 7.18 -1.72 5.60
C PHE A 184 8.26 -1.64 6.66
N GLY A 185 7.91 -1.98 7.90
CA GLY A 185 8.77 -1.86 9.07
C GLY A 185 8.76 -0.46 9.71
N TYR A 186 7.93 0.48 9.23
CA TYR A 186 7.93 1.87 9.68
C TYR A 186 6.52 2.37 10.04
N ALA A 187 6.47 3.35 10.94
CA ALA A 187 5.25 4.02 11.38
C ALA A 187 5.19 5.44 10.80
N ASN A 188 5.30 5.58 9.47
CA ASN A 188 5.32 6.86 8.76
C ASN A 188 3.98 7.22 8.11
N ALA A 189 3.00 6.33 8.20
CA ALA A 189 1.63 6.54 7.74
C ALA A 189 0.68 6.66 8.93
N ASP A 190 -0.34 7.49 8.76
CA ASP A 190 -1.52 7.51 9.61
C ASP A 190 -2.66 6.83 8.86
N PHE A 191 -3.50 6.12 9.60
CA PHE A 191 -4.65 5.40 9.07
C PHE A 191 -5.91 5.96 9.69
N ILE A 192 -6.95 6.09 8.87
CA ILE A 192 -8.28 6.48 9.33
C ILE A 192 -9.19 5.28 9.17
N GLN A 193 -9.87 4.94 10.26
CA GLN A 193 -10.73 3.77 10.35
C GLN A 193 -12.19 4.16 10.48
N GLU A 194 -13.06 3.41 9.85
CA GLU A 194 -14.51 3.51 10.02
C GLU A 194 -15.09 2.10 9.93
N ASN A 195 -16.01 1.77 10.86
CA ASN A 195 -16.67 0.45 10.92
C ASN A 195 -15.73 -0.76 10.95
N GLY A 196 -14.50 -0.60 11.48
CA GLY A 196 -13.50 -1.66 11.55
C GLY A 196 -12.65 -1.82 10.28
N GLU A 197 -12.81 -0.97 9.27
CA GLU A 197 -12.06 -0.97 8.01
C GLU A 197 -11.26 0.33 7.85
N ILE A 198 -10.10 0.26 7.20
CA ILE A 198 -9.31 1.45 6.85
C ILE A 198 -9.96 2.12 5.64
N CYS A 199 -10.53 3.31 5.85
CA CYS A 199 -11.10 4.15 4.80
C CYS A 199 -10.12 5.24 4.29
N GLY A 200 -9.05 5.54 5.04
CA GLY A 200 -8.03 6.52 4.67
C GLY A 200 -6.61 6.08 4.98
N ILE A 201 -5.69 6.26 4.04
CA ILE A 201 -4.24 6.09 4.21
C ILE A 201 -3.59 7.46 4.03
N LEU A 202 -2.90 7.96 5.05
CA LEU A 202 -2.22 9.25 5.03
C LEU A 202 -0.72 9.04 5.18
N LEU A 203 0.03 9.13 4.09
CA LEU A 203 1.50 9.18 4.14
C LEU A 203 1.89 10.58 4.65
N ALA A 204 1.96 10.74 5.98
CA ALA A 204 2.12 12.03 6.63
C ALA A 204 3.57 12.53 6.63
N ARG A 205 4.55 11.62 6.55
CA ARG A 205 5.99 11.91 6.62
C ARG A 205 6.82 10.90 5.85
N GLU A 206 8.00 11.30 5.44
CA GLU A 206 8.98 10.40 4.84
C GLU A 206 9.54 9.46 5.92
N ALA A 207 9.72 8.18 5.59
CA ALA A 207 10.35 7.23 6.49
C ALA A 207 11.87 7.49 6.55
N ASN A 208 12.44 7.50 7.75
CA ASN A 208 13.89 7.40 7.92
C ASN A 208 14.24 5.91 7.88
N MET A 209 14.73 5.43 6.74
CA MET A 209 14.91 4.01 6.45
C MET A 209 16.30 3.54 6.91
N GLU A 210 16.35 2.89 8.06
CA GLU A 210 17.56 2.33 8.65
C GLU A 210 17.59 0.81 8.60
N ASP A 211 16.42 0.15 8.70
CA ASP A 211 16.30 -1.30 8.75
C ASP A 211 15.80 -1.88 7.42
N ILE A 212 16.40 -2.98 7.01
CA ILE A 212 15.97 -3.76 5.85
C ILE A 212 15.18 -4.99 6.30
N ARG A 213 14.20 -5.39 5.50
CA ARG A 213 13.35 -6.56 5.71
C ARG A 213 13.58 -7.56 4.59
N VAL A 214 14.14 -8.71 4.93
CA VAL A 214 14.59 -9.74 3.99
C VAL A 214 13.69 -10.97 4.12
N LEU A 215 13.02 -11.35 3.04
CA LEU A 215 12.23 -12.58 2.96
C LEU A 215 13.20 -13.77 2.86
N ILE A 216 13.13 -14.65 3.84
CA ILE A 216 13.96 -15.86 3.88
C ILE A 216 13.20 -17.00 3.21
N LYS A 217 13.73 -17.47 2.10
CA LYS A 217 13.14 -18.57 1.35
C LYS A 217 13.50 -19.93 1.95
N PRO A 218 12.70 -20.99 1.68
CA PRO A 218 13.07 -22.36 2.00
C PRO A 218 14.44 -22.79 1.43
N SER A 219 14.91 -23.97 1.82
CA SER A 219 16.28 -24.43 1.52
C SER A 219 16.63 -24.49 0.02
N ASP A 220 15.65 -24.75 -0.83
CA ASP A 220 15.80 -24.90 -2.27
C ASP A 220 15.65 -23.59 -3.06
N TYR A 221 15.23 -22.50 -2.40
CA TYR A 221 14.90 -21.20 -3.01
C TYR A 221 13.76 -21.24 -4.07
N VAL A 222 13.05 -22.35 -4.21
CA VAL A 222 11.95 -22.48 -5.19
C VAL A 222 10.71 -21.80 -4.66
N ASP A 223 10.31 -22.19 -3.46
CA ASP A 223 9.14 -21.63 -2.79
C ASP A 223 9.48 -20.34 -2.03
N ILE A 224 8.45 -19.60 -1.67
CA ILE A 224 8.53 -18.40 -0.81
C ILE A 224 8.13 -18.75 0.62
N LEU A 225 7.14 -19.64 0.78
CA LEU A 225 6.52 -19.94 2.05
C LEU A 225 7.07 -21.24 2.64
N HIS A 226 7.19 -21.24 3.97
CA HIS A 226 7.57 -22.41 4.74
C HIS A 226 6.32 -23.15 5.21
N THR A 227 6.39 -24.47 5.25
CA THR A 227 5.35 -25.33 5.88
C THR A 227 5.50 -25.36 7.40
N GLU A 228 6.75 -25.30 7.88
CA GLU A 228 7.13 -25.22 9.27
C GLU A 228 8.42 -24.40 9.44
N VAL A 229 8.59 -23.77 10.58
CA VAL A 229 9.80 -23.05 10.97
C VAL A 229 10.34 -23.64 12.27
N ILE A 230 11.54 -24.21 12.20
CA ILE A 230 12.26 -24.72 13.36
C ILE A 230 13.40 -23.78 13.63
N LEU A 231 13.47 -23.22 14.83
CA LEU A 231 14.49 -22.26 15.18
C LEU A 231 15.05 -22.45 16.60
N THR A 232 16.23 -21.85 16.83
CA THR A 232 16.88 -21.70 18.13
C THR A 232 17.65 -20.39 18.14
N ALA A 233 18.22 -20.00 19.28
CA ALA A 233 19.10 -18.84 19.34
C ALA A 233 20.36 -19.10 20.18
N ASN A 234 21.41 -18.30 19.94
CA ASN A 234 22.67 -18.34 20.70
C ASN A 234 22.65 -17.47 21.97
N SER A 235 21.51 -16.84 22.29
CA SER A 235 21.15 -16.14 23.52
C SER A 235 19.74 -16.53 23.91
N ASP A 236 19.27 -16.12 25.09
CA ASP A 236 17.84 -16.12 25.38
C ASP A 236 17.10 -15.29 24.33
N PHE A 237 15.86 -15.63 24.07
CA PHE A 237 15.04 -14.94 23.07
C PHE A 237 13.56 -14.89 23.48
N LEU A 238 12.90 -13.84 23.04
CA LEU A 238 11.48 -13.62 23.27
C LEU A 238 10.68 -14.02 22.01
N LEU A 239 9.59 -14.71 22.23
CA LEU A 239 8.51 -14.91 21.25
C LEU A 239 7.37 -13.96 21.62
N GLN A 240 7.04 -13.04 20.72
CA GLN A 240 5.94 -12.08 20.87
C GLN A 240 4.84 -12.45 19.89
N TYR A 241 3.60 -12.56 20.35
CA TYR A 241 2.44 -12.96 19.54
C TYR A 241 1.14 -12.36 20.08
N GLY A 242 0.07 -12.44 19.28
CA GLY A 242 -1.21 -11.82 19.60
C GLY A 242 -1.37 -10.42 18.98
N SER A 243 -2.41 -9.69 19.37
CA SER A 243 -2.69 -8.35 18.87
C SER A 243 -3.48 -7.50 19.86
N GLY A 244 -3.40 -6.17 19.73
CA GLY A 244 -4.10 -5.20 20.56
C GLY A 244 -3.70 -5.31 22.02
N GLU A 245 -4.69 -5.44 22.89
CA GLU A 245 -4.48 -5.60 24.34
C GLU A 245 -4.07 -7.02 24.73
N ASN A 246 -4.08 -7.97 23.79
CA ASN A 246 -3.78 -9.39 24.01
C ASN A 246 -2.39 -9.80 23.49
N ILE A 247 -1.43 -8.87 23.40
CA ILE A 247 -0.04 -9.19 23.09
C ILE A 247 0.55 -10.00 24.25
N GLN A 248 1.13 -11.14 23.91
CA GLN A 248 1.79 -12.06 24.84
C GLN A 248 3.27 -12.18 24.50
N GLU A 249 4.08 -12.41 25.53
CA GLU A 249 5.51 -12.62 25.40
C GLU A 249 5.92 -13.88 26.16
N GLU A 250 6.68 -14.73 25.52
CA GLU A 250 7.24 -15.94 26.12
C GLU A 250 8.76 -15.94 25.98
N LEU A 251 9.48 -16.12 27.10
CA LEU A 251 10.95 -16.14 27.12
C LEU A 251 11.45 -17.58 26.98
N PHE A 252 12.29 -17.82 26.00
CA PHE A 252 12.99 -19.08 25.76
C PHE A 252 14.46 -18.94 26.11
N PRO A 253 15.03 -19.89 26.90
CA PRO A 253 16.44 -19.95 27.16
C PRO A 253 17.28 -20.16 25.91
N LYS A 254 18.52 -19.72 25.96
CA LYS A 254 19.54 -19.99 24.95
C LYS A 254 19.60 -21.49 24.60
N GLY A 255 19.52 -21.79 23.31
CA GLY A 255 19.65 -23.14 22.79
C GLY A 255 18.37 -23.94 22.76
N ASP A 256 17.30 -23.47 23.36
CA ASP A 256 15.97 -24.08 23.23
C ASP A 256 15.53 -24.06 21.78
N LYS A 257 14.83 -25.12 21.37
CA LYS A 257 14.29 -25.28 20.03
C LYS A 257 12.79 -25.12 20.07
N ILE A 258 12.28 -24.29 19.20
CA ILE A 258 10.84 -24.17 18.96
C ILE A 258 10.51 -24.55 17.53
N THR A 259 9.34 -25.12 17.36
CA THR A 259 8.76 -25.45 16.05
C THR A 259 7.45 -24.70 15.92
N ILE A 260 7.29 -23.99 14.83
CA ILE A 260 6.09 -23.22 14.51
C ILE A 260 5.62 -23.66 13.13
N ASP A 261 4.41 -24.18 13.07
CA ASP A 261 3.70 -24.56 11.85
C ASP A 261 2.39 -23.78 11.73
N MET A 262 1.61 -24.05 10.71
CA MET A 262 0.35 -23.36 10.42
C MET A 262 -0.73 -23.50 11.51
N ASP A 263 -0.67 -24.60 12.29
CA ASP A 263 -1.62 -24.95 13.34
C ASP A 263 -1.13 -24.55 14.74
N SER A 264 0.02 -23.86 14.82
CA SER A 264 0.64 -23.46 16.08
C SER A 264 -0.23 -22.47 16.85
N ASP A 265 -0.41 -22.69 18.14
CA ASP A 265 -1.20 -21.86 19.06
C ASP A 265 -0.66 -20.41 19.18
N TYR A 266 0.59 -20.18 18.80
CA TYR A 266 1.19 -18.85 18.76
C TYR A 266 0.56 -17.94 17.70
N PHE A 267 -0.07 -18.49 16.67
CA PHE A 267 -0.80 -17.69 15.67
C PHE A 267 -2.19 -17.29 16.16
N VAL A 268 -2.27 -16.60 17.30
CA VAL A 268 -3.49 -15.92 17.76
C VAL A 268 -3.89 -14.81 16.78
N GLY A 269 -2.88 -14.09 16.22
CA GLY A 269 -2.99 -13.20 15.05
C GLY A 269 -2.38 -13.83 13.81
N GLU A 270 -1.99 -13.00 12.85
CA GLU A 270 -1.30 -13.46 11.63
C GLU A 270 0.23 -13.44 11.80
N SER A 271 0.77 -12.66 12.75
CA SER A 271 2.21 -12.44 12.90
C SER A 271 2.74 -12.86 14.27
N ILE A 272 3.98 -13.35 14.28
CA ILE A 272 4.78 -13.70 15.44
C ILE A 272 6.14 -13.03 15.27
N SER A 273 6.68 -12.39 16.31
CA SER A 273 8.03 -11.84 16.31
C SER A 273 8.94 -12.62 17.26
N ILE A 274 10.14 -12.96 16.79
CA ILE A 274 11.18 -13.64 17.55
C ILE A 274 12.36 -12.68 17.70
N VAL A 275 12.64 -12.26 18.95
CA VAL A 275 13.60 -11.22 19.26
C VAL A 275 14.68 -11.76 20.20
N PRO A 276 15.98 -11.74 19.82
CA PRO A 276 17.05 -12.08 20.76
C PRO A 276 17.05 -11.13 21.98
N ALA A 277 17.23 -11.68 23.17
CA ALA A 277 17.26 -10.89 24.40
C ALA A 277 18.47 -9.94 24.51
N VAL A 278 19.47 -10.11 23.65
CA VAL A 278 20.65 -9.23 23.57
C VAL A 278 20.92 -8.82 22.12
N LEU A 279 21.42 -7.61 21.91
CA LEU A 279 21.69 -7.04 20.57
C LEU A 279 22.64 -7.88 19.71
N THR A 280 23.57 -8.60 20.35
CA THR A 280 24.52 -9.49 19.65
C THR A 280 23.98 -10.90 19.44
N GLY A 281 22.77 -11.17 19.93
CA GLY A 281 22.09 -12.45 19.78
C GLY A 281 21.81 -12.75 18.30
N ARG A 282 21.74 -14.04 17.98
CA ARG A 282 21.45 -14.54 16.64
C ARG A 282 20.43 -15.66 16.71
N ILE A 283 19.51 -15.65 15.77
CA ILE A 283 18.50 -16.70 15.58
C ILE A 283 18.98 -17.63 14.49
N GLN A 284 18.99 -18.93 14.73
CA GLN A 284 19.29 -19.97 13.75
C GLN A 284 17.98 -20.58 13.25
N LEU A 285 17.78 -20.57 11.95
CA LEU A 285 16.66 -21.26 11.30
C LEU A 285 17.08 -22.69 10.96
N LEU A 286 16.77 -23.64 11.84
CA LEU A 286 17.17 -25.05 11.71
C LEU A 286 16.45 -25.76 10.57
N SER A 287 15.27 -25.27 10.16
CA SER A 287 14.49 -25.74 8.98
C SER A 287 15.05 -25.23 7.66
N VAL A 288 16.01 -24.28 7.68
CA VAL A 288 16.66 -23.76 6.47
C VAL A 288 18.09 -24.28 6.39
N ASN A 289 18.43 -24.95 5.29
CA ASN A 289 19.77 -25.44 5.06
C ASN A 289 20.33 -24.81 3.77
N ARG A 290 21.45 -24.12 3.89
CA ARG A 290 22.20 -23.54 2.78
C ARG A 290 23.41 -24.43 2.45
N SER A 291 24.02 -24.26 1.30
CA SER A 291 25.20 -25.04 0.90
C SER A 291 26.37 -24.94 1.88
N GLN A 292 26.46 -23.84 2.63
CA GLN A 292 27.48 -23.60 3.64
C GLN A 292 27.06 -24.04 5.06
N GLY A 293 25.81 -24.49 5.25
CA GLY A 293 25.26 -24.93 6.55
C GLY A 293 23.97 -24.24 6.94
N ILE A 294 23.70 -24.25 8.26
CA ILE A 294 22.49 -23.64 8.83
C ILE A 294 22.77 -22.14 9.05
N PRO A 295 21.90 -21.24 8.51
CA PRO A 295 22.10 -19.81 8.65
C PRO A 295 21.78 -19.28 10.06
N SER A 296 22.47 -18.21 10.45
CA SER A 296 22.36 -17.57 11.76
C SER A 296 22.19 -16.06 11.61
N TYR A 297 20.98 -15.58 11.85
CA TYR A 297 20.52 -14.23 11.53
C TYR A 297 20.72 -13.25 12.69
N ARG A 298 21.16 -12.04 12.37
CA ARG A 298 21.12 -10.86 13.25
C ARG A 298 19.73 -10.26 13.24
N GLY A 299 19.46 -9.30 14.14
CA GLY A 299 18.16 -8.65 14.24
C GLY A 299 17.09 -9.60 14.76
N HIS A 300 15.87 -9.44 14.29
CA HIS A 300 14.76 -10.29 14.69
C HIS A 300 14.14 -11.02 13.47
N ILE A 301 13.35 -12.03 13.74
CA ILE A 301 12.62 -12.80 12.74
C ILE A 301 11.13 -12.56 12.98
N GLU A 302 10.42 -12.20 11.92
CA GLU A 302 8.97 -12.18 11.88
C GLU A 302 8.44 -13.35 11.07
N LEU A 303 7.41 -14.01 11.57
CA LEU A 303 6.67 -15.05 10.88
C LEU A 303 5.28 -14.53 10.58
N LEU A 304 4.90 -14.52 9.30
CA LEU A 304 3.57 -14.11 8.87
C LEU A 304 2.83 -15.35 8.34
N ARG A 305 1.73 -15.71 9.01
CA ARG A 305 0.85 -16.78 8.56
C ARG A 305 0.02 -16.30 7.37
N THR A 306 -0.01 -17.07 6.31
CA THR A 306 -0.87 -16.87 5.15
C THR A 306 -1.79 -18.08 4.97
N ALA A 307 -2.70 -18.06 4.00
CA ALA A 307 -3.53 -19.23 3.69
C ALA A 307 -2.73 -20.43 3.14
N GLU A 308 -1.50 -20.20 2.64
CA GLU A 308 -0.72 -21.20 1.91
C GLU A 308 0.55 -21.65 2.65
N GLY A 309 0.92 -20.98 3.77
CA GLY A 309 2.14 -21.26 4.52
C GLY A 309 2.62 -20.06 5.32
N ILE A 310 3.84 -20.12 5.82
CA ILE A 310 4.46 -19.13 6.68
C ILE A 310 5.52 -18.36 5.90
N ALA A 311 5.37 -17.04 5.76
CA ALA A 311 6.44 -16.17 5.30
C ALA A 311 7.39 -15.86 6.47
N VAL A 312 8.69 -15.97 6.22
CA VAL A 312 9.74 -15.69 7.21
C VAL A 312 10.48 -14.42 6.78
N VAL A 313 10.45 -13.40 7.61
CA VAL A 313 11.10 -12.11 7.34
C VAL A 313 12.14 -11.84 8.42
N ASN A 314 13.38 -11.59 8.00
CA ASN A 314 14.43 -11.12 8.89
C ASN A 314 14.52 -9.60 8.78
N GLU A 315 14.37 -8.90 9.90
CA GLU A 315 14.53 -7.46 9.98
C GLU A 315 15.76 -7.09 10.80
N LEU A 316 16.59 -6.21 10.25
CA LEU A 316 17.83 -5.79 10.85
C LEU A 316 18.32 -4.48 10.24
N PRO A 317 19.24 -3.74 10.94
CA PRO A 317 19.93 -2.58 10.37
C PRO A 317 20.60 -2.90 9.03
N LEU A 318 20.45 -1.99 8.05
CA LEU A 318 21.05 -2.14 6.71
C LEU A 318 22.54 -2.45 6.75
N GLU A 319 23.29 -1.81 7.67
CA GLU A 319 24.73 -2.06 7.79
C GLU A 319 25.02 -3.48 8.28
N GLU A 320 24.19 -4.05 9.16
CA GLU A 320 24.33 -5.43 9.61
C GLU A 320 23.96 -6.45 8.55
N TYR A 321 22.99 -6.13 7.68
CA TYR A 321 22.67 -6.91 6.51
C TYR A 321 23.88 -7.03 5.57
N LEU A 322 24.65 -5.93 5.38
CA LEU A 322 25.82 -5.91 4.53
C LEU A 322 26.97 -6.77 5.07
N PHE A 323 27.05 -7.01 6.38
CA PHE A 323 28.06 -7.93 6.95
C PHE A 323 27.94 -9.36 6.41
N SER A 324 26.74 -9.76 6.02
CA SER A 324 26.48 -11.07 5.40
C SER A 324 26.47 -11.02 3.88
N VAL A 325 25.96 -9.94 3.26
CA VAL A 325 25.88 -9.80 1.81
C VAL A 325 27.26 -9.69 1.18
N VAL A 326 28.14 -8.83 1.69
CA VAL A 326 29.46 -8.59 1.09
C VAL A 326 30.27 -9.88 0.95
N PRO A 327 30.43 -10.73 2.00
CA PRO A 327 31.16 -11.99 1.86
C PRO A 327 30.40 -13.07 1.07
N SER A 328 29.07 -12.93 0.89
CA SER A 328 28.28 -13.83 0.05
C SER A 328 28.44 -13.54 -1.44
N GLU A 329 28.70 -12.27 -1.80
CA GLU A 329 28.84 -11.80 -3.18
C GLU A 329 30.31 -11.75 -3.63
N MET A 330 31.25 -11.51 -2.71
CA MET A 330 32.66 -11.35 -3.01
C MET A 330 33.53 -12.07 -1.97
N PRO A 331 34.54 -12.88 -2.36
CA PRO A 331 35.43 -13.54 -1.44
C PRO A 331 36.11 -12.59 -0.46
N ALA A 332 36.00 -12.89 0.85
CA ALA A 332 36.58 -12.07 1.91
C ALA A 332 38.11 -11.88 1.84
N SER A 333 38.81 -12.67 1.00
CA SER A 333 40.23 -12.58 0.73
C SER A 333 40.61 -11.48 -0.28
N TYR A 334 39.64 -10.80 -0.90
CA TYR A 334 39.91 -9.71 -1.84
C TYR A 334 40.49 -8.49 -1.15
N PRO A 335 41.24 -7.61 -1.88
CA PRO A 335 41.77 -6.37 -1.31
C PRO A 335 40.68 -5.53 -0.65
N LEU A 336 41.02 -4.89 0.49
CA LEU A 336 40.06 -4.10 1.30
C LEU A 336 39.32 -3.05 0.45
N GLU A 337 40.01 -2.38 -0.47
CA GLU A 337 39.39 -1.36 -1.34
C GLU A 337 38.35 -1.96 -2.31
N ALA A 338 38.55 -3.20 -2.77
CA ALA A 338 37.55 -3.91 -3.55
C ALA A 338 36.30 -4.28 -2.72
N LEU A 339 36.52 -4.73 -1.47
CA LEU A 339 35.43 -5.02 -0.54
C LEU A 339 34.64 -3.77 -0.15
N LYS A 340 35.32 -2.61 0.02
CA LYS A 340 34.65 -1.31 0.24
C LYS A 340 33.79 -0.90 -0.96
N ALA A 341 34.31 -1.05 -2.18
CA ALA A 341 33.55 -0.77 -3.41
C ALA A 341 32.31 -1.65 -3.49
N GLN A 342 32.43 -2.95 -3.18
CA GLN A 342 31.29 -3.86 -3.12
C GLN A 342 30.27 -3.44 -2.05
N ALA A 343 30.72 -3.04 -0.86
CA ALA A 343 29.84 -2.58 0.21
C ALA A 343 29.06 -1.33 -0.20
N ILE A 344 29.66 -0.36 -0.88
CA ILE A 344 28.98 0.83 -1.41
C ILE A 344 27.92 0.45 -2.44
N CYS A 345 28.26 -0.43 -3.39
CA CYS A 345 27.31 -0.90 -4.40
C CYS A 345 26.15 -1.66 -3.76
N ALA A 346 26.44 -2.58 -2.84
CA ALA A 346 25.44 -3.37 -2.14
C ALA A 346 24.50 -2.50 -1.29
N ARG A 347 25.03 -1.50 -0.58
CA ARG A 347 24.25 -0.54 0.21
C ARG A 347 23.28 0.25 -0.66
N THR A 348 23.76 0.78 -1.77
CA THR A 348 22.96 1.58 -2.70
C THR A 348 21.86 0.74 -3.35
N TYR A 349 22.17 -0.50 -3.72
CA TYR A 349 21.20 -1.44 -4.28
C TYR A 349 20.10 -1.77 -3.24
N ALA A 350 20.49 -2.19 -2.04
CA ALA A 350 19.56 -2.54 -0.97
C ALA A 350 18.65 -1.36 -0.59
N TYR A 351 19.23 -0.15 -0.42
CA TYR A 351 18.47 1.05 -0.11
C TYR A 351 17.44 1.39 -1.20
N GLY A 352 17.80 1.21 -2.46
CA GLY A 352 16.85 1.38 -3.57
C GLY A 352 15.64 0.45 -3.49
N HIS A 353 15.83 -0.78 -2.99
CA HIS A 353 14.73 -1.73 -2.77
C HIS A 353 13.93 -1.47 -1.49
N MET A 354 14.52 -0.84 -0.47
CA MET A 354 13.78 -0.39 0.71
C MET A 354 12.74 0.68 0.35
N LEU A 355 13.02 1.52 -0.66
CA LEU A 355 12.06 2.52 -1.17
C LEU A 355 10.88 1.89 -1.92
N ARG A 356 11.03 0.65 -2.44
CA ARG A 356 10.00 -0.08 -3.20
C ARG A 356 10.11 -1.55 -2.87
N ALA A 357 9.32 -1.99 -1.90
CA ALA A 357 9.32 -3.38 -1.46
C ALA A 357 9.04 -4.35 -2.62
N GLY A 358 9.87 -5.38 -2.75
CA GLY A 358 9.67 -6.45 -3.73
C GLY A 358 8.54 -7.39 -3.36
N TYR A 359 8.23 -7.49 -2.05
CA TYR A 359 7.26 -8.42 -1.49
C TYR A 359 6.28 -7.73 -0.51
N PRO A 360 5.45 -6.77 -0.96
CA PRO A 360 4.56 -6.02 -0.08
C PRO A 360 3.57 -6.91 0.67
N ARG A 361 3.08 -8.00 0.05
CA ARG A 361 2.19 -8.98 0.68
C ARG A 361 2.80 -9.63 1.92
N TYR A 362 4.12 -9.78 1.96
CA TYR A 362 4.86 -10.36 3.07
C TYR A 362 5.64 -9.33 3.88
N GLY A 363 5.52 -8.05 3.52
CA GLY A 363 6.20 -6.95 4.19
C GLY A 363 7.72 -6.98 4.05
N ALA A 364 8.26 -7.52 2.96
CA ALA A 364 9.69 -7.61 2.73
C ALA A 364 10.17 -6.78 1.55
N HIS A 365 11.36 -6.21 1.68
CA HIS A 365 11.99 -5.37 0.68
C HIS A 365 12.66 -6.21 -0.42
N VAL A 366 13.34 -7.25 -0.02
CA VAL A 366 14.13 -8.17 -0.86
C VAL A 366 13.96 -9.60 -0.39
N ASP A 367 14.42 -10.59 -1.15
CA ASP A 367 14.63 -11.96 -0.67
C ASP A 367 16.13 -12.28 -0.52
N ASP A 368 16.45 -13.44 0.05
CA ASP A 368 17.81 -13.88 0.35
C ASP A 368 18.51 -14.63 -0.81
N SER A 369 17.88 -14.68 -2.00
CA SER A 369 18.37 -15.40 -3.17
C SER A 369 19.12 -14.51 -4.17
N THR A 370 19.62 -15.13 -5.23
CA THR A 370 20.25 -14.44 -6.37
C THR A 370 19.30 -13.56 -7.19
N SER A 371 18.00 -13.57 -6.90
CA SER A 371 17.04 -12.63 -7.50
C SER A 371 17.27 -11.20 -7.03
N TYR A 372 17.87 -11.05 -5.84
CA TYR A 372 18.31 -9.79 -5.24
C TYR A 372 19.79 -9.89 -4.91
N GLN A 373 20.16 -9.87 -3.64
CA GLN A 373 21.54 -10.04 -3.16
C GLN A 373 21.62 -11.32 -2.32
N VAL A 374 22.62 -12.15 -2.58
CA VAL A 374 22.81 -13.38 -1.82
C VAL A 374 23.05 -13.06 -0.35
N TYR A 375 22.17 -13.58 0.51
CA TYR A 375 22.17 -13.30 1.95
C TYR A 375 22.23 -14.62 2.74
N ASN A 376 23.40 -15.27 2.73
CA ASN A 376 23.57 -16.63 3.26
C ASN A 376 23.62 -16.70 4.80
N ASN A 377 24.03 -15.66 5.51
CA ASN A 377 24.17 -15.60 6.98
C ASN A 377 25.03 -16.70 7.60
N ILE A 378 26.11 -17.09 6.94
CA ILE A 378 27.03 -18.12 7.41
C ILE A 378 28.50 -17.61 7.40
N THR A 379 28.84 -16.72 6.47
CA THR A 379 30.22 -16.38 6.10
C THR A 379 30.64 -14.96 6.43
N GLU A 380 30.18 -14.40 7.57
CA GLU A 380 30.71 -13.12 8.03
C GLU A 380 32.23 -13.22 8.29
N ALA A 381 32.96 -12.21 7.86
CA ALA A 381 34.41 -12.14 8.03
C ALA A 381 34.86 -10.73 8.48
N ASP A 382 35.92 -10.66 9.27
CA ASP A 382 36.43 -9.39 9.81
C ASP A 382 36.82 -8.40 8.70
N SER A 383 37.38 -8.88 7.59
CA SER A 383 37.77 -8.03 6.45
C SER A 383 36.57 -7.39 5.77
N THR A 384 35.47 -8.15 5.57
CA THR A 384 34.22 -7.64 4.97
C THR A 384 33.47 -6.73 5.93
N THR A 385 33.43 -7.08 7.22
CA THR A 385 32.87 -6.22 8.26
C THR A 385 33.59 -4.87 8.37
N THR A 386 34.95 -4.89 8.26
CA THR A 386 35.77 -3.68 8.23
C THR A 386 35.50 -2.83 6.99
N ALA A 387 35.24 -3.47 5.85
CA ALA A 387 34.96 -2.78 4.59
C ALA A 387 33.57 -2.09 4.59
N VAL A 388 32.60 -2.61 5.33
CA VAL A 388 31.25 -2.04 5.48
C VAL A 388 31.26 -0.82 6.39
N LYS A 389 32.02 -0.87 7.51
CA LYS A 389 32.22 0.24 8.48
C LYS A 389 33.09 1.35 7.89
#